data_bcaabd1700e38e19d30477c8dec2954c
#
_entry.id   bcaabd1700e38e19d30477c8dec2954c
#
_cell.length_a   1.000
_cell.length_b   1.000
_cell.length_c   1.000
_cell.angle_alpha   90.00
_cell.angle_beta   90.00
_cell.angle_gamma   90.00
#
_symmetry.space_group_name_H-M   'P 1'
#
loop_
_entity.id
_entity.type
_entity.pdbx_description
1 polymer ?
#
loop_
_entity_poly.entity_id
_entity_poly.type
_entity_poly.pdbx_seq_one_letter_code
_entity_poly.pdbx_strand_id
1 'polypeptide(L)'
;MYTKKYSQDIKINNPDKYNLSENIIWSSPHGFDLTMDIYSPKNISVHCPVVVMFHGGGFLIRRKEILNNMAQYIASNHDYIVCNVNYRLLRDQSNTVLFNDLIGDAFGSILWIKENIHKYNGDKEKIGITGDSAGAYICAMILNLGNKIGKKEDFEKDYAFEPTYLPENLSFCLLYTSPSPRDRVR
;
A
#
# COMPACT_ATOMS: atom_id res chain seq x y z
N MET A 1 10.04 -35.90 -7.60
CA MET A 1 11.46 -35.55 -7.31
C MET A 1 11.72 -34.05 -7.56
N TYR A 2 10.81 -33.15 -7.07
CA TYR A 2 10.87 -31.70 -7.31
C TYR A 2 10.96 -30.86 -6.01
N THR A 3 11.04 -31.49 -4.84
CA THR A 3 10.87 -30.81 -3.56
C THR A 3 12.16 -30.55 -2.78
N LYS A 4 13.35 -30.84 -3.32
CA LYS A 4 14.61 -30.73 -2.54
C LYS A 4 15.55 -29.58 -2.92
N LYS A 5 15.19 -28.71 -3.85
CA LYS A 5 16.07 -27.62 -4.30
C LYS A 5 15.67 -26.22 -3.87
N TYR A 6 14.51 -26.07 -3.20
CA TYR A 6 14.01 -24.77 -2.73
C TYR A 6 14.08 -24.58 -1.21
N SER A 7 14.69 -25.51 -0.48
CA SER A 7 14.91 -25.39 0.96
C SER A 7 16.37 -25.06 1.31
N GLN A 8 17.08 -24.37 0.44
CA GLN A 8 18.32 -23.73 0.88
C GLN A 8 17.87 -22.44 1.60
N ASP A 9 18.16 -22.41 2.90
CA ASP A 9 18.03 -21.33 3.85
C ASP A 9 18.13 -19.95 3.21
N ILE A 10 17.05 -19.50 2.59
CA ILE A 10 16.84 -18.09 2.31
C ILE A 10 16.71 -17.51 3.71
N LYS A 11 17.77 -16.90 4.23
CA LYS A 11 17.69 -16.03 5.40
C LYS A 11 16.78 -14.88 5.03
N ILE A 12 15.47 -15.11 5.17
CA ILE A 12 14.40 -14.21 4.78
C ILE A 12 14.52 -12.92 5.58
N ASN A 13 15.07 -13.00 6.79
CA ASN A 13 15.22 -11.90 7.72
C ASN A 13 16.67 -11.53 7.94
N ASN A 14 17.10 -10.41 7.44
CA ASN A 14 18.32 -9.75 7.89
C ASN A 14 17.96 -8.37 8.45
N PRO A 15 17.60 -8.27 9.74
CA PRO A 15 17.18 -7.03 10.40
C PRO A 15 18.28 -5.95 10.39
N ASP A 16 19.52 -6.35 10.13
CA ASP A 16 20.64 -5.42 10.02
C ASP A 16 20.62 -4.61 8.71
N LYS A 17 19.84 -5.02 7.72
CA LYS A 17 19.79 -4.39 6.40
C LYS A 17 18.71 -3.34 6.22
N TYR A 18 17.73 -3.26 7.10
CA TYR A 18 16.65 -2.27 7.01
C TYR A 18 16.35 -1.64 8.37
N ASN A 19 15.72 -0.48 8.33
CA ASN A 19 15.07 0.13 9.48
C ASN A 19 13.59 -0.17 9.39
N LEU A 20 12.97 -0.45 10.52
CA LEU A 20 11.53 -0.69 10.62
C LEU A 20 10.88 0.38 11.47
N SER A 21 9.88 1.05 10.90
CA SER A 21 8.96 1.93 11.60
C SER A 21 7.61 1.24 11.68
N GLU A 22 7.27 0.73 12.86
CA GLU A 22 6.08 -0.09 13.07
C GLU A 22 4.86 0.75 13.48
N ASN A 23 3.69 0.29 13.08
CA ASN A 23 2.39 0.78 13.54
C ASN A 23 2.22 2.31 13.41
N ILE A 24 2.74 2.87 12.32
CA ILE A 24 2.54 4.28 12.01
C ILE A 24 1.04 4.49 11.78
N ILE A 25 0.40 5.29 12.63
CA ILE A 25 -0.99 5.71 12.44
C ILE A 25 -1.01 6.73 11.30
N TRP A 26 -1.66 6.38 10.20
CA TRP A 26 -1.75 7.25 9.03
C TRP A 26 -3.15 7.87 8.85
N SER A 27 -4.17 7.30 9.48
CA SER A 27 -5.52 7.85 9.58
C SER A 27 -6.28 7.22 10.75
N SER A 28 -7.37 7.85 11.20
CA SER A 28 -8.20 7.35 12.31
C SER A 28 -9.69 7.58 12.05
N PRO A 29 -10.28 6.95 11.01
CA PRO A 29 -11.68 7.13 10.68
C PRO A 29 -12.58 6.64 11.83
N HIS A 30 -13.45 7.52 12.31
CA HIS A 30 -14.37 7.23 13.41
C HIS A 30 -13.65 6.66 14.67
N GLY A 31 -12.42 7.08 14.93
CA GLY A 31 -11.62 6.62 16.06
C GLY A 31 -10.99 5.23 15.89
N PHE A 32 -11.03 4.66 14.69
CA PHE A 32 -10.37 3.41 14.35
C PHE A 32 -8.99 3.69 13.71
N ASP A 33 -7.92 3.40 14.44
CA ASP A 33 -6.56 3.68 13.98
C ASP A 33 -6.17 2.74 12.83
N LEU A 34 -5.90 3.34 11.68
CA LEU A 34 -5.33 2.68 10.52
C LEU A 34 -3.81 2.80 10.56
N THR A 35 -3.14 1.66 10.59
CA THR A 35 -1.68 1.58 10.75
C THR A 35 -0.99 1.03 9.53
N MET A 36 0.29 1.37 9.36
CA MET A 36 1.19 0.71 8.44
C MET A 36 2.57 0.50 9.07
N ASP A 37 3.30 -0.47 8.53
CA ASP A 37 4.72 -0.62 8.81
C ASP A 37 5.52 -0.17 7.60
N ILE A 38 6.59 0.58 7.84
CA ILE A 38 7.51 1.04 6.79
C ILE A 38 8.87 0.40 7.02
N TYR A 39 9.30 -0.37 6.04
CA TYR A 39 10.61 -0.99 5.97
C TYR A 39 11.49 -0.19 5.01
N SER A 40 12.54 0.44 5.52
CA SER A 40 13.46 1.25 4.73
C SER A 40 14.84 0.61 4.71
N PRO A 41 15.42 0.29 3.56
CA PRO A 41 16.78 -0.24 3.49
C PRO A 41 17.78 0.70 4.19
N LYS A 42 18.78 0.14 4.86
CA LYS A 42 19.89 0.91 5.43
C LYS A 42 20.92 1.26 4.35
N ASN A 43 21.67 2.34 4.59
CA ASN A 43 22.82 2.75 3.76
C ASN A 43 22.48 3.12 2.31
N ILE A 44 21.29 3.66 2.08
CA ILE A 44 20.90 4.21 0.79
C ILE A 44 21.24 5.71 0.71
N SER A 45 21.86 6.10 -0.41
CA SER A 45 22.25 7.49 -0.70
C SER A 45 21.28 8.22 -1.65
N VAL A 46 20.26 7.51 -2.17
CA VAL A 46 19.29 8.02 -3.13
C VAL A 46 17.87 7.70 -2.68
N HIS A 47 16.89 8.44 -3.17
CA HIS A 47 15.49 8.13 -2.95
C HIS A 47 15.13 6.79 -3.61
N CYS A 48 14.58 5.86 -2.82
CA CYS A 48 14.20 4.54 -3.27
C CYS A 48 12.79 4.47 -3.81
N PRO A 49 12.53 3.64 -4.82
CA PRO A 49 11.17 3.27 -5.19
C PRO A 49 10.42 2.67 -4.01
N VAL A 50 9.11 2.83 -4.00
CA VAL A 50 8.21 2.41 -2.92
C VAL A 50 7.33 1.28 -3.38
N VAL A 51 7.18 0.24 -2.58
CA VAL A 51 6.21 -0.85 -2.78
C VAL A 51 5.18 -0.78 -1.67
N VAL A 52 3.92 -0.57 -2.03
CA VAL A 52 2.81 -0.60 -1.09
C VAL A 52 2.14 -1.96 -1.16
N MET A 53 1.96 -2.60 -0.02
CA MET A 53 1.45 -3.96 0.10
C MET A 53 0.10 -3.99 0.81
N PHE A 54 -0.89 -4.61 0.16
CA PHE A 54 -2.22 -4.85 0.71
C PHE A 54 -2.43 -6.33 0.95
N HIS A 55 -2.77 -6.70 2.19
CA HIS A 55 -2.94 -8.11 2.57
C HIS A 55 -4.27 -8.70 2.05
N GLY A 56 -4.28 -10.02 1.85
CA GLY A 56 -5.49 -10.77 1.58
C GLY A 56 -6.28 -11.09 2.85
N GLY A 57 -7.34 -11.87 2.70
CA GLY A 57 -8.20 -12.30 3.81
C GLY A 57 -9.69 -12.10 3.54
N GLY A 58 -10.09 -12.01 2.26
CA GLY A 58 -11.50 -11.92 1.85
C GLY A 58 -12.20 -10.67 2.38
N PHE A 59 -11.46 -9.61 2.73
CA PHE A 59 -11.95 -8.37 3.36
C PHE A 59 -12.53 -8.56 4.75
N LEU A 60 -12.40 -9.75 5.35
CA LEU A 60 -13.04 -10.13 6.60
C LEU A 60 -12.07 -10.44 7.73
N ILE A 61 -10.88 -10.93 7.38
CA ILE A 61 -9.89 -11.44 8.33
C ILE A 61 -8.48 -11.02 7.94
N ARG A 62 -7.53 -11.24 8.84
CA ARG A 62 -6.10 -10.96 8.71
C ARG A 62 -5.76 -9.47 8.86
N ARG A 63 -4.49 -9.19 8.90
CA ARG A 63 -3.88 -7.85 8.99
C ARG A 63 -2.53 -7.90 8.28
N LYS A 64 -1.87 -6.74 8.20
CA LYS A 64 -0.57 -6.54 7.53
C LYS A 64 0.50 -7.57 7.92
N GLU A 65 0.46 -8.09 9.16
CA GLU A 65 1.46 -9.01 9.71
C GLU A 65 1.66 -10.27 8.86
N ILE A 66 0.65 -10.67 8.09
CA ILE A 66 0.77 -11.84 7.20
C ILE A 66 1.79 -11.63 6.08
N LEU A 67 2.04 -10.37 5.71
CA LEU A 67 2.98 -10.00 4.66
C LEU A 67 4.36 -9.60 5.19
N ASN A 68 4.59 -9.65 6.53
CA ASN A 68 5.85 -9.21 7.14
C ASN A 68 7.07 -9.89 6.55
N ASN A 69 7.02 -11.22 6.34
CA ASN A 69 8.16 -11.95 5.77
C ASN A 69 8.49 -11.46 4.35
N MET A 70 7.49 -11.18 3.54
CA MET A 70 7.68 -10.66 2.19
C MET A 70 8.23 -9.22 2.22
N ALA A 71 7.70 -8.37 3.09
CA ALA A 71 8.18 -7.00 3.27
C ALA A 71 9.65 -6.96 3.71
N GLN A 72 10.01 -7.79 4.68
CA GLN A 72 11.38 -7.94 5.17
C GLN A 72 12.32 -8.47 4.09
N TYR A 73 11.88 -9.45 3.30
CA TYR A 73 12.65 -9.98 2.18
C TYR A 73 12.97 -8.90 1.15
N ILE A 74 11.96 -8.14 0.73
CA ILE A 74 12.15 -7.08 -0.26
C ILE A 74 13.11 -6.01 0.27
N ALA A 75 12.87 -5.49 1.48
CA ALA A 75 13.71 -4.46 2.07
C ALA A 75 15.13 -4.92 2.40
N SER A 76 15.35 -6.22 2.63
CA SER A 76 16.68 -6.78 2.91
C SER A 76 17.51 -7.04 1.67
N ASN A 77 16.88 -7.26 0.53
CA ASN A 77 17.57 -7.76 -0.67
C ASN A 77 17.50 -6.79 -1.86
N HIS A 78 16.68 -5.75 -1.75
CA HIS A 78 16.48 -4.76 -2.81
C HIS A 78 16.40 -3.35 -2.22
N ASP A 79 16.78 -2.36 -3.01
CA ASP A 79 16.71 -0.94 -2.62
C ASP A 79 15.27 -0.39 -2.80
N TYR A 80 14.30 -1.03 -2.17
CA TYR A 80 12.90 -0.62 -2.13
C TYR A 80 12.47 -0.28 -0.71
N ILE A 81 11.71 0.78 -0.56
CA ILE A 81 10.93 1.01 0.65
C ILE A 81 9.64 0.22 0.54
N VAL A 82 9.27 -0.48 1.60
CA VAL A 82 8.05 -1.27 1.63
C VAL A 82 7.10 -0.68 2.67
N CYS A 83 5.90 -0.30 2.23
CA CYS A 83 4.80 0.12 3.10
C CYS A 83 3.79 -1.03 3.19
N ASN A 84 3.74 -1.68 4.34
CA ASN A 84 2.81 -2.78 4.61
C ASN A 84 1.59 -2.24 5.33
N VAL A 85 0.44 -2.19 4.66
CA VAL A 85 -0.71 -1.36 5.04
C VAL A 85 -1.84 -2.19 5.63
N ASN A 86 -2.40 -1.73 6.76
CA ASN A 86 -3.71 -2.14 7.24
C ASN A 86 -4.80 -1.24 6.66
N TYR A 87 -5.91 -1.83 6.31
CA TYR A 87 -7.18 -1.19 5.95
C TYR A 87 -8.30 -1.81 6.79
N ARG A 88 -9.43 -1.12 6.94
CA ARG A 88 -10.58 -1.66 7.68
C ARG A 88 -11.10 -2.92 6.99
N LEU A 89 -11.58 -3.84 7.81
CA LEU A 89 -12.26 -5.04 7.34
C LEU A 89 -13.77 -4.89 7.54
N LEU A 90 -14.57 -5.60 6.78
CA LEU A 90 -16.03 -5.56 6.89
C LEU A 90 -16.55 -5.94 8.30
N ARG A 91 -15.74 -6.66 9.09
CA ARG A 91 -16.03 -7.01 10.48
C ARG A 91 -15.62 -5.97 11.51
N ASP A 92 -14.86 -4.98 11.12
CA ASP A 92 -14.42 -3.93 12.04
C ASP A 92 -15.59 -3.03 12.44
N GLN A 93 -15.40 -2.26 13.49
CA GLN A 93 -16.38 -1.30 14.00
C GLN A 93 -17.78 -1.93 14.16
N SER A 94 -17.86 -3.15 14.75
CA SER A 94 -19.10 -3.90 14.97
C SER A 94 -19.85 -4.23 13.67
N ASN A 95 -19.14 -4.54 12.59
CA ASN A 95 -19.66 -4.87 11.25
C ASN A 95 -20.39 -3.69 10.56
N THR A 96 -19.99 -2.47 10.83
CA THR A 96 -20.57 -1.27 10.17
C THR A 96 -19.75 -0.78 8.98
N VAL A 97 -18.54 -1.34 8.79
CA VAL A 97 -17.64 -0.97 7.68
C VAL A 97 -18.25 -1.45 6.36
N LEU A 98 -18.38 -0.53 5.41
CA LEU A 98 -18.85 -0.83 4.06
C LEU A 98 -17.65 -1.12 3.13
N PHE A 99 -17.93 -1.75 1.99
CA PHE A 99 -16.90 -2.02 1.00
C PHE A 99 -16.22 -0.73 0.50
N ASN A 100 -16.98 0.34 0.33
CA ASN A 100 -16.44 1.63 -0.08
C ASN A 100 -15.49 2.22 0.96
N ASP A 101 -15.70 1.97 2.25
CA ASP A 101 -14.82 2.47 3.31
C ASP A 101 -13.43 1.85 3.21
N LEU A 102 -13.35 0.54 3.01
CA LEU A 102 -12.05 -0.14 2.88
C LEU A 102 -11.33 0.22 1.59
N ILE A 103 -12.05 0.52 0.52
CA ILE A 103 -11.45 1.07 -0.70
C ILE A 103 -10.97 2.50 -0.47
N GLY A 104 -11.75 3.32 0.24
CA GLY A 104 -11.35 4.66 0.67
C GLY A 104 -10.08 4.64 1.56
N ASP A 105 -9.94 3.63 2.44
CA ASP A 105 -8.73 3.43 3.24
C ASP A 105 -7.52 3.13 2.36
N ALA A 106 -7.69 2.25 1.37
CA ALA A 106 -6.62 1.89 0.46
C ALA A 106 -6.13 3.12 -0.34
N PHE A 107 -7.04 3.92 -0.88
CA PHE A 107 -6.69 5.16 -1.56
C PHE A 107 -6.04 6.19 -0.60
N GLY A 108 -6.60 6.35 0.59
CA GLY A 108 -6.07 7.24 1.62
C GLY A 108 -4.63 6.89 1.99
N SER A 109 -4.32 5.59 2.10
CA SER A 109 -2.95 5.13 2.39
C SER A 109 -1.95 5.52 1.29
N ILE A 110 -2.34 5.41 0.02
CA ILE A 110 -1.49 5.84 -1.10
C ILE A 110 -1.24 7.36 -1.06
N LEU A 111 -2.28 8.15 -0.80
CA LEU A 111 -2.16 9.60 -0.70
C LEU A 111 -1.26 10.01 0.46
N TRP A 112 -1.43 9.38 1.64
CA TRP A 112 -0.58 9.61 2.78
C TRP A 112 0.89 9.26 2.48
N ILE A 113 1.13 8.12 1.81
CA ILE A 113 2.45 7.69 1.40
C ILE A 113 3.06 8.72 0.44
N LYS A 114 2.35 9.18 -0.57
CA LYS A 114 2.85 10.21 -1.50
C LYS A 114 3.28 11.48 -0.79
N GLU A 115 2.58 11.88 0.25
CA GLU A 115 2.91 13.08 1.01
C GLU A 115 4.08 12.87 1.98
N ASN A 116 4.18 11.69 2.61
CA ASN A 116 5.06 11.48 3.75
C ASN A 116 6.30 10.63 3.49
N ILE A 117 6.33 9.86 2.41
CA ILE A 117 7.35 8.83 2.19
C ILE A 117 8.76 9.38 2.01
N HIS A 118 8.89 10.67 1.66
CA HIS A 118 10.17 11.36 1.59
C HIS A 118 10.91 11.36 2.94
N LYS A 119 10.18 11.31 4.08
CA LYS A 119 10.74 11.20 5.44
C LYS A 119 11.47 9.88 5.68
N TYR A 120 11.23 8.89 4.83
CA TYR A 120 11.80 7.54 4.87
C TYR A 120 12.74 7.29 3.69
N ASN A 121 13.18 8.33 2.99
CA ASN A 121 13.98 8.24 1.76
C ASN A 121 13.24 7.61 0.56
N GLY A 122 11.91 7.67 0.53
CA GLY A 122 11.11 7.16 -0.57
C GLY A 122 10.91 8.18 -1.68
N ASP A 123 10.91 7.69 -2.92
CA ASP A 123 10.56 8.45 -4.11
C ASP A 123 9.04 8.40 -4.35
N LYS A 124 8.36 9.50 -4.05
CA LYS A 124 6.90 9.61 -4.21
C LYS A 124 6.42 9.49 -5.65
N GLU A 125 7.30 9.62 -6.63
CA GLU A 125 6.98 9.47 -8.06
C GLU A 125 7.17 8.03 -8.55
N LYS A 126 7.74 7.15 -7.72
CA LYS A 126 7.99 5.74 -8.03
C LYS A 126 7.32 4.82 -7.04
N ILE A 127 6.00 4.81 -7.04
CA ILE A 127 5.19 3.96 -6.17
C ILE A 127 4.59 2.80 -6.97
N GLY A 128 4.95 1.58 -6.59
CA GLY A 128 4.31 0.35 -7.04
C GLY A 128 3.36 -0.18 -5.96
N ILE A 129 2.33 -0.90 -6.38
CA ILE A 129 1.36 -1.53 -5.48
C ILE A 129 1.34 -3.05 -5.71
N THR A 130 1.15 -3.81 -4.66
CA THR A 130 1.02 -5.27 -4.71
C THR A 130 0.09 -5.77 -3.62
N GLY A 131 -0.42 -6.97 -3.79
CA GLY A 131 -1.27 -7.62 -2.78
C GLY A 131 -1.67 -9.02 -3.20
N ASP A 132 -2.12 -9.80 -2.24
CA ASP A 132 -2.64 -11.15 -2.47
C ASP A 132 -4.17 -11.20 -2.32
N SER A 133 -4.87 -12.01 -3.10
CA SER A 133 -6.31 -12.25 -2.98
C SER A 133 -7.13 -10.93 -2.89
N ALA A 134 -7.75 -10.63 -1.74
CA ALA A 134 -8.46 -9.36 -1.51
C ALA A 134 -7.56 -8.14 -1.70
N GLY A 135 -6.28 -8.23 -1.32
CA GLY A 135 -5.28 -7.17 -1.57
C GLY A 135 -5.01 -6.95 -3.05
N ALA A 136 -4.99 -8.02 -3.87
CA ALA A 136 -4.87 -7.91 -5.32
C ALA A 136 -6.10 -7.21 -5.92
N TYR A 137 -7.30 -7.48 -5.39
CA TYR A 137 -8.51 -6.78 -5.79
C TYR A 137 -8.43 -5.27 -5.46
N ILE A 138 -7.95 -4.92 -4.26
CA ILE A 138 -7.68 -3.53 -3.89
C ILE A 138 -6.73 -2.86 -4.89
N CYS A 139 -5.64 -3.53 -5.25
CA CYS A 139 -4.70 -3.01 -6.26
C CYS A 139 -5.40 -2.76 -7.61
N ALA A 140 -6.25 -3.69 -8.05
CA ALA A 140 -7.03 -3.52 -9.28
C ALA A 140 -8.00 -2.33 -9.19
N MET A 141 -8.66 -2.14 -8.05
CA MET A 141 -9.54 -0.98 -7.81
C MET A 141 -8.75 0.33 -7.87
N ILE A 142 -7.60 0.41 -7.21
CA ILE A 142 -6.73 1.60 -7.24
C ILE A 142 -6.33 1.93 -8.69
N LEU A 143 -5.89 0.95 -9.47
CA LEU A 143 -5.47 1.16 -10.85
C LEU A 143 -6.61 1.60 -11.77
N ASN A 144 -7.81 1.06 -11.58
CA ASN A 144 -8.95 1.35 -12.46
C ASN A 144 -9.73 2.60 -12.05
N LEU A 145 -9.71 2.98 -10.79
CA LEU A 145 -10.56 4.04 -10.24
C LEU A 145 -9.76 5.25 -9.73
N GLY A 146 -8.44 5.27 -9.94
CA GLY A 146 -7.58 6.33 -9.45
C GLY A 146 -7.97 7.74 -9.93
N ASN A 147 -8.63 7.85 -11.08
CA ASN A 147 -9.17 9.09 -11.61
C ASN A 147 -10.53 9.50 -11.00
N LYS A 148 -11.13 8.68 -10.15
CA LYS A 148 -12.40 8.92 -9.46
C LYS A 148 -12.22 9.14 -7.96
N ILE A 149 -10.99 9.45 -7.53
CA ILE A 149 -10.67 9.78 -6.15
C ILE A 149 -10.93 11.26 -5.94
N GLY A 150 -11.61 11.60 -4.87
CA GLY A 150 -11.83 12.99 -4.48
C GLY A 150 -13.03 13.10 -3.57
N LYS A 151 -13.40 14.32 -3.25
CA LYS A 151 -14.62 14.61 -2.50
C LYS A 151 -15.83 14.45 -3.42
N LYS A 152 -16.97 14.02 -2.85
CA LYS A 152 -18.22 13.85 -3.61
C LYS A 152 -18.63 15.10 -4.37
N GLU A 153 -18.39 16.27 -3.80
CA GLU A 153 -18.69 17.57 -4.38
C GLU A 153 -17.92 17.89 -5.68
N ASP A 154 -16.79 17.21 -5.89
CA ASP A 154 -15.97 17.38 -7.09
C ASP A 154 -16.50 16.56 -8.28
N PHE A 155 -17.57 15.77 -8.10
CA PHE A 155 -18.11 14.87 -9.10
C PHE A 155 -19.62 15.06 -9.27
N GLU A 156 -20.11 15.14 -10.50
CA GLU A 156 -21.53 15.32 -10.84
C GLU A 156 -22.48 14.19 -10.38
N LYS A 157 -21.95 13.08 -9.89
CA LYS A 157 -22.71 11.92 -9.40
C LYS A 157 -21.91 11.17 -8.33
N ASP A 158 -22.60 10.35 -7.51
CA ASP A 158 -22.09 9.53 -6.41
C ASP A 158 -21.01 8.47 -6.77
N TYR A 159 -20.11 8.77 -7.69
CA TYR A 159 -19.07 7.86 -8.16
C TYR A 159 -17.68 8.13 -7.56
N ALA A 160 -17.55 9.13 -6.70
CA ALA A 160 -16.30 9.41 -6.05
C ALA A 160 -16.04 8.40 -4.92
N PHE A 161 -14.83 7.86 -4.89
CA PHE A 161 -14.29 7.19 -3.71
C PHE A 161 -13.63 8.26 -2.85
N GLU A 162 -14.20 8.50 -1.68
CA GLU A 162 -13.66 9.46 -0.73
C GLU A 162 -12.54 8.79 0.07
N PRO A 163 -11.27 9.21 -0.13
CA PRO A 163 -10.16 8.62 0.60
C PRO A 163 -10.25 8.96 2.07
N THR A 164 -9.92 8.00 2.94
CA THR A 164 -9.88 8.20 4.40
C THR A 164 -8.80 9.20 4.83
N TYR A 165 -7.84 9.47 3.98
CA TYR A 165 -6.84 10.53 4.09
C TYR A 165 -6.81 11.32 2.79
N LEU A 166 -6.95 12.64 2.89
CA LEU A 166 -6.89 13.55 1.75
C LEU A 166 -5.94 14.72 2.10
N PRO A 167 -4.84 14.89 1.36
CA PRO A 167 -3.94 16.03 1.55
C PRO A 167 -4.66 17.36 1.28
N GLU A 168 -4.29 18.42 2.02
CA GLU A 168 -4.88 19.76 1.85
C GLU A 168 -4.68 20.34 0.43
N ASN A 169 -3.58 19.99 -0.22
CA ASN A 169 -3.18 20.49 -1.54
C ASN A 169 -3.11 19.35 -2.56
N LEU A 170 -4.22 18.64 -2.77
CA LEU A 170 -4.27 17.61 -3.78
C LEU A 170 -4.29 18.20 -5.19
N SER A 171 -3.15 18.25 -5.85
CA SER A 171 -3.14 18.35 -7.30
C SER A 171 -3.46 16.97 -7.88
N PHE A 172 -4.51 16.87 -8.69
CA PHE A 172 -5.00 15.63 -9.28
C PHE A 172 -4.01 15.02 -10.30
N CYS A 173 -2.86 14.58 -9.85
CA CYS A 173 -2.01 13.70 -10.66
C CYS A 173 -1.84 12.38 -9.91
N LEU A 174 -2.83 11.52 -10.07
CA LEU A 174 -2.88 10.25 -9.40
C LEU A 174 -2.38 9.13 -10.28
N LEU A 175 -1.43 8.39 -9.74
CA LEU A 175 -0.98 7.08 -10.18
C LEU A 175 -0.65 7.00 -11.67
N TYR A 176 0.62 7.18 -11.94
CA TYR A 176 1.21 6.76 -13.20
C TYR A 176 1.06 5.24 -13.29
N THR A 177 0.08 4.78 -14.05
CA THR A 177 0.06 3.39 -14.47
C THR A 177 1.24 3.21 -15.42
N SER A 178 2.12 2.26 -15.15
CA SER A 178 3.13 1.85 -16.14
C SER A 178 2.40 1.59 -17.47
N PRO A 179 2.85 2.15 -18.60
CA PRO A 179 2.20 1.91 -19.87
C PRO A 179 2.12 0.40 -20.10
N SER A 180 0.94 -0.05 -20.53
CA SER A 180 0.73 -1.44 -20.92
C SER A 180 1.83 -1.86 -21.90
N PRO A 181 2.29 -3.13 -21.90
CA PRO A 181 3.21 -3.62 -22.91
C PRO A 181 2.76 -3.33 -24.35
N ARG A 182 1.46 -3.11 -24.59
CA ARG A 182 0.90 -2.71 -25.89
C ARG A 182 1.21 -1.26 -26.27
N ASP A 183 1.50 -0.39 -25.29
CA ASP A 183 1.80 1.03 -25.56
C ASP A 183 3.27 1.27 -25.93
N ARG A 184 4.11 0.23 -25.88
CA ARG A 184 5.53 0.27 -26.29
C ARG A 184 5.75 -0.02 -27.77
N VAL A 185 4.70 -0.25 -28.54
CA VAL A 185 4.76 -0.53 -29.99
C VAL A 185 4.12 0.63 -30.74
N ARG A 186 4.82 1.76 -30.78
CA ARG A 186 4.67 2.79 -31.81
C ARG A 186 6.01 3.45 -32.08
#